data_bbb45c9f22db46dd74cf713d7d2132fb
#
_entry.id   bbb45c9f22db46dd74cf713d7d2132fb
#
_cell.length_a   1.000
_cell.length_b   1.000
_cell.length_c   1.000
_cell.angle_alpha   90.00
_cell.angle_beta   90.00
_cell.angle_gamma   90.00
#
_symmetry.space_group_name_H-M   'P 1'
#
loop_
_entity.id
_entity.type
_entity.pdbx_description
1 polymer ?
#
loop_
_entity_poly.entity_id
_entity_poly.type
_entity_poly.pdbx_seq_one_letter_code
_entity_poly.pdbx_strand_id
1 'polypeptide(L)'
;MSTSIFVGHAKPPSNTVSGQMYTILSVVCEVEMETGVIVAAEFTVATELAKDYLNRLLAGRNLATDEDVIVAELEKCYFSGTQKALIQCFRDMAKRYRGQAGIGRPETPAEPAPPAG
;
A
#
# COMPACT_ATOMS: atom_id res chain seq x y z
N MET A 1 -0.99 6.28 -22.50
CA MET A 1 -1.12 5.59 -21.23
C MET A 1 -0.19 6.23 -20.22
N SER A 2 -0.74 6.64 -19.09
CA SER A 2 0.00 7.48 -18.15
C SER A 2 0.07 6.78 -16.80
N THR A 3 1.27 6.60 -16.28
CA THR A 3 1.42 6.03 -14.95
C THR A 3 2.00 7.07 -14.01
N SER A 4 1.74 6.87 -12.73
CA SER A 4 2.27 7.71 -11.68
C SER A 4 2.78 6.85 -10.55
N ILE A 5 3.68 7.42 -9.76
CA ILE A 5 4.24 6.75 -8.60
C ILE A 5 3.54 7.27 -7.35
N PHE A 6 3.08 6.36 -6.52
CA PHE A 6 2.52 6.70 -5.22
C PHE A 6 3.32 6.00 -4.13
N VAL A 7 3.63 6.72 -3.07
CA VAL A 7 4.48 6.22 -2.00
C VAL A 7 3.72 6.29 -0.70
N GLY A 8 3.80 5.23 0.09
CA GLY A 8 3.23 5.21 1.42
C GLY A 8 4.30 4.86 2.44
N HIS A 9 4.08 5.25 3.68
CA HIS A 9 5.03 5.05 4.75
C HIS A 9 4.35 4.53 6.00
N ALA A 10 5.08 3.75 6.78
CA ALA A 10 4.66 3.33 8.10
C ALA A 10 5.91 3.03 8.90
N LYS A 11 5.81 3.16 10.22
CA LYS A 11 6.93 2.89 11.10
C LYS A 11 6.86 1.44 11.56
N PRO A 12 7.86 0.61 11.22
CA PRO A 12 7.82 -0.79 11.64
C PRO A 12 8.15 -0.92 13.14
N PRO A 13 7.75 -2.04 13.76
CA PRO A 13 8.12 -2.27 15.15
C PRO A 13 9.63 -2.34 15.30
N SER A 14 10.13 -1.79 16.39
CA SER A 14 11.58 -1.67 16.58
C SER A 14 12.26 -3.01 16.84
N ASN A 15 11.51 -4.03 17.22
CA ASN A 15 12.10 -5.33 17.55
C ASN A 15 12.09 -6.30 16.39
N THR A 16 11.85 -5.82 15.17
CA THR A 16 11.89 -6.68 13.99
C THR A 16 13.13 -6.38 13.18
N VAL A 17 13.46 -7.30 12.26
CA VAL A 17 14.58 -7.08 11.36
C VAL A 17 14.37 -5.82 10.55
N SER A 18 13.16 -5.62 10.05
CA SER A 18 12.85 -4.41 9.29
C SER A 18 13.01 -3.16 10.14
N GLY A 19 12.61 -3.23 11.41
CA GLY A 19 12.76 -2.10 12.31
C GLY A 19 14.21 -1.77 12.59
N GLN A 20 15.09 -2.76 12.51
CA GLN A 20 16.52 -2.52 12.70
C GLN A 20 17.20 -2.00 11.44
N MET A 21 16.75 -2.44 10.29
CA MET A 21 17.35 -2.06 9.01
C MET A 21 16.78 -0.78 8.43
N TYR A 22 15.53 -0.51 8.69
CA TYR A 22 14.85 0.65 8.14
C TYR A 22 14.11 1.38 9.23
N THR A 23 14.30 2.68 9.31
CA THR A 23 13.56 3.49 10.27
C THR A 23 12.12 3.70 9.83
N ILE A 24 11.86 3.65 8.54
CA ILE A 24 10.52 3.82 7.99
C ILE A 24 10.31 2.76 6.93
N LEU A 25 9.19 2.08 7.02
CA LEU A 25 8.77 1.13 6.00
C LEU A 25 8.05 1.92 4.91
N SER A 26 8.36 1.62 3.67
CA SER A 26 7.76 2.32 2.54
C SER A 26 7.25 1.35 1.51
N VAL A 27 6.21 1.75 0.80
CA VAL A 27 5.78 1.06 -0.41
C VAL A 27 5.75 2.07 -1.55
N VAL A 28 6.18 1.63 -2.71
CA VAL A 28 6.13 2.42 -3.93
C VAL A 28 5.30 1.64 -4.93
N CYS A 29 4.27 2.26 -5.47
CA CYS A 29 3.44 1.62 -6.49
C CYS A 29 3.42 2.49 -7.74
N GLU A 30 3.61 1.85 -8.88
CA GLU A 30 3.37 2.48 -10.16
C GLU A 30 1.96 2.13 -10.59
N VAL A 31 1.13 3.13 -10.83
CA VAL A 31 -0.30 2.95 -11.08
C VAL A 31 -0.67 3.62 -12.38
N GLU A 32 -1.43 2.91 -13.22
CA GLU A 32 -2.00 3.50 -14.41
C GLU A 32 -3.20 4.36 -14.01
N MET A 33 -3.11 5.64 -14.31
CA MET A 33 -4.06 6.59 -13.75
C MET A 33 -5.46 6.47 -14.34
N GLU A 34 -5.58 6.00 -15.57
CA GLU A 34 -6.90 5.90 -16.20
C GLU A 34 -7.74 4.78 -15.62
N THR A 35 -7.10 3.69 -15.22
CA THR A 35 -7.81 2.51 -14.76
C THR A 35 -7.65 2.23 -13.29
N GLY A 36 -6.56 2.70 -12.68
CA GLY A 36 -6.23 2.36 -11.31
C GLY A 36 -5.46 1.06 -11.18
N VAL A 37 -5.05 0.47 -12.29
CA VAL A 37 -4.32 -0.80 -12.26
C VAL A 37 -2.89 -0.58 -11.78
N ILE A 38 -2.47 -1.40 -10.82
CA ILE A 38 -1.11 -1.37 -10.31
C ILE A 38 -0.21 -2.09 -11.30
N VAL A 39 0.78 -1.38 -11.83
CA VAL A 39 1.73 -1.95 -12.76
C VAL A 39 2.82 -2.71 -12.02
N ALA A 40 3.31 -2.13 -10.94
CA ALA A 40 4.37 -2.74 -10.13
C ALA A 40 4.33 -2.14 -8.74
N ALA A 41 4.84 -2.90 -7.78
CA ALA A 41 4.89 -2.44 -6.39
C ALA A 41 6.16 -2.96 -5.74
N GLU A 42 6.74 -2.14 -4.89
CA GLU A 42 7.93 -2.55 -4.15
C GLU A 42 7.84 -2.02 -2.72
N PHE A 43 8.11 -2.92 -1.77
CA PHE A 43 8.17 -2.56 -0.36
C PHE A 43 9.63 -2.62 0.10
N THR A 44 9.97 -1.80 1.10
CA THR A 44 11.31 -1.83 1.67
C THR A 44 11.40 -2.94 2.70
N VAL A 45 11.45 -4.17 2.20
CA VAL A 45 11.58 -5.35 3.06
C VAL A 45 12.96 -5.95 2.86
N ALA A 46 13.34 -6.85 3.76
CA ALA A 46 14.73 -7.27 3.88
C ALA A 46 15.20 -8.23 2.80
N THR A 47 14.28 -9.00 2.19
CA THR A 47 14.71 -10.06 1.27
C THR A 47 14.10 -9.86 -0.11
N GLU A 48 14.83 -10.35 -1.11
CA GLU A 48 14.35 -10.30 -2.48
C GLU A 48 13.10 -11.14 -2.67
N LEU A 49 13.05 -12.28 -1.97
CA LEU A 49 11.87 -13.13 -2.08
C LEU A 49 10.62 -12.41 -1.60
N ALA A 50 10.72 -11.69 -0.48
CA ALA A 50 9.59 -10.94 0.04
C ALA A 50 9.20 -9.82 -0.92
N LYS A 51 10.19 -9.10 -1.47
CA LYS A 51 9.91 -8.05 -2.44
C LYS A 51 9.17 -8.59 -3.65
N ASP A 52 9.67 -9.69 -4.18
CA ASP A 52 9.07 -10.30 -5.37
C ASP A 52 7.67 -10.80 -5.08
N TYR A 53 7.47 -11.43 -3.94
CA TYR A 53 6.17 -11.94 -3.57
C TYR A 53 5.15 -10.80 -3.47
N LEU A 54 5.54 -9.71 -2.81
CA LEU A 54 4.63 -8.58 -2.63
C LEU A 54 4.33 -7.90 -3.95
N ASN A 55 5.32 -7.80 -4.82
CA ASN A 55 5.08 -7.25 -6.15
C ASN A 55 4.07 -8.10 -6.91
N ARG A 56 4.24 -9.43 -6.88
CA ARG A 56 3.31 -10.32 -7.58
C ARG A 56 1.91 -10.25 -7.00
N LEU A 57 1.82 -10.03 -5.70
CA LEU A 57 0.51 -9.95 -5.05
C LEU A 57 -0.25 -8.70 -5.46
N LEU A 58 0.44 -7.60 -5.65
CA LEU A 58 -0.20 -6.33 -5.96
C LEU A 58 -0.32 -6.05 -7.45
N ALA A 59 0.67 -6.47 -8.24
CA ALA A 59 0.67 -6.13 -9.66
C ALA A 59 -0.56 -6.68 -10.36
N GLY A 60 -1.18 -5.88 -11.19
CA GLY A 60 -2.38 -6.27 -11.91
C GLY A 60 -3.67 -6.01 -11.15
N ARG A 61 -3.59 -5.71 -9.85
CA ARG A 61 -4.78 -5.38 -9.08
C ARG A 61 -5.18 -3.95 -9.33
N ASN A 62 -6.42 -3.63 -9.02
CA ASN A 62 -6.96 -2.29 -9.25
C ASN A 62 -7.01 -1.53 -7.92
N LEU A 63 -6.23 -0.47 -7.83
CA LEU A 63 -6.14 0.29 -6.59
C LEU A 63 -7.43 1.04 -6.28
N ALA A 64 -8.22 1.33 -7.30
CA ALA A 64 -9.48 2.03 -7.09
C ALA A 64 -10.55 1.15 -6.46
N THR A 65 -10.50 -0.18 -6.70
CA THR A 65 -11.57 -1.07 -6.26
C THR A 65 -11.12 -2.18 -5.32
N ASP A 66 -9.84 -2.52 -5.32
CA ASP A 66 -9.37 -3.74 -4.65
C ASP A 66 -8.60 -3.50 -3.36
N GLU A 67 -8.61 -2.28 -2.84
CA GLU A 67 -7.80 -1.98 -1.66
C GLU A 67 -8.08 -2.94 -0.52
N ASP A 68 -9.35 -3.17 -0.22
CA ASP A 68 -9.69 -4.05 0.91
C ASP A 68 -9.39 -5.52 0.60
N VAL A 69 -9.52 -5.90 -0.65
CA VAL A 69 -9.17 -7.25 -1.07
C VAL A 69 -7.67 -7.49 -0.90
N ILE A 70 -6.87 -6.51 -1.29
CA ILE A 70 -5.41 -6.61 -1.15
C ILE A 70 -5.02 -6.71 0.32
N VAL A 71 -5.64 -5.88 1.16
CA VAL A 71 -5.36 -5.93 2.59
C VAL A 71 -5.70 -7.29 3.18
N ALA A 72 -6.86 -7.84 2.79
CA ALA A 72 -7.25 -9.15 3.27
C ALA A 72 -6.26 -10.24 2.84
N GLU A 73 -5.74 -10.11 1.63
CA GLU A 73 -4.74 -11.05 1.14
C GLU A 73 -3.42 -10.93 1.89
N LEU A 74 -3.00 -9.72 2.20
CA LEU A 74 -1.80 -9.52 3.00
C LEU A 74 -1.95 -10.16 4.37
N GLU A 75 -3.13 -10.02 4.98
CA GLU A 75 -3.39 -10.63 6.27
C GLU A 75 -3.37 -12.15 6.23
N LYS A 76 -3.80 -12.71 5.12
CA LYS A 76 -3.91 -14.15 4.97
C LYS A 76 -2.62 -14.82 4.52
N CYS A 77 -1.77 -14.10 3.80
CA CYS A 77 -0.67 -14.74 3.07
C CYS A 77 0.71 -14.24 3.48
N TYR A 78 0.81 -13.10 4.13
CA TYR A 78 2.11 -12.55 4.48
C TYR A 78 2.26 -12.52 5.99
N PHE A 79 2.98 -13.51 6.53
CA PHE A 79 3.13 -13.67 7.97
C PHE A 79 4.48 -13.14 8.43
N SER A 80 4.46 -12.03 9.16
CA SER A 80 5.67 -11.35 9.57
C SER A 80 5.34 -10.44 10.74
N GLY A 81 6.35 -10.15 11.55
CA GLY A 81 6.17 -9.17 12.62
C GLY A 81 5.87 -7.78 12.09
N THR A 82 6.12 -7.54 10.80
CA THR A 82 5.83 -6.24 10.20
C THR A 82 4.53 -6.22 9.40
N GLN A 83 3.72 -7.27 9.49
CA GLN A 83 2.52 -7.36 8.66
C GLN A 83 1.61 -6.15 8.83
N LYS A 84 1.35 -5.75 10.07
CA LYS A 84 0.46 -4.61 10.32
C LYS A 84 1.04 -3.32 9.77
N ALA A 85 2.34 -3.15 9.91
CA ALA A 85 3.00 -1.96 9.37
C ALA A 85 2.96 -1.96 7.84
N LEU A 86 3.09 -3.12 7.22
CA LEU A 86 2.97 -3.23 5.78
C LEU A 86 1.58 -2.82 5.32
N ILE A 87 0.56 -3.26 6.02
CA ILE A 87 -0.82 -2.91 5.68
C ILE A 87 -1.05 -1.41 5.84
N GLN A 88 -0.54 -0.83 6.93
CA GLN A 88 -0.65 0.61 7.12
C GLN A 88 0.06 1.38 6.02
N CYS A 89 1.22 0.91 5.64
CA CYS A 89 2.00 1.50 4.57
C CYS A 89 1.22 1.49 3.26
N PHE A 90 0.61 0.36 2.96
CA PHE A 90 -0.20 0.23 1.74
C PHE A 90 -1.40 1.17 1.79
N ARG A 91 -2.09 1.22 2.92
CA ARG A 91 -3.26 2.10 3.02
C ARG A 91 -2.88 3.57 2.95
N ASP A 92 -1.72 3.94 3.47
CA ASP A 92 -1.24 5.31 3.35
C ASP A 92 -0.99 5.68 1.89
N MET A 93 -0.41 4.76 1.13
CA MET A 93 -0.21 4.96 -0.29
C MET A 93 -1.53 5.04 -1.04
N ALA A 94 -2.47 4.15 -0.70
CA ALA A 94 -3.77 4.14 -1.34
C ALA A 94 -4.54 5.43 -1.08
N LYS A 95 -4.36 5.99 0.11
CA LYS A 95 -4.99 7.26 0.44
C LYS A 95 -4.49 8.38 -0.47
N ARG A 96 -3.18 8.39 -0.75
CA ARG A 96 -2.62 9.38 -1.66
C ARG A 96 -3.15 9.19 -3.07
N TYR A 97 -3.28 7.94 -3.50
CA TYR A 97 -3.86 7.66 -4.80
C TYR A 97 -5.29 8.19 -4.89
N ARG A 98 -6.11 7.90 -3.87
CA ARG A 98 -7.51 8.35 -3.90
C ARG A 98 -7.60 9.87 -3.92
N GLY A 99 -6.73 10.53 -3.16
CA GLY A 99 -6.72 12.00 -3.16
C GLY A 99 -6.40 12.57 -4.52
N GLN A 100 -5.45 11.96 -5.20
CA GLN A 100 -5.02 12.45 -6.51
C GLN A 100 -6.03 12.12 -7.59
N ALA A 101 -6.67 10.97 -7.49
CA ALA A 101 -7.65 10.53 -8.48
C ALA A 101 -9.03 11.12 -8.24
N GLY A 102 -9.25 11.78 -7.11
CA GLY A 102 -10.56 12.33 -6.79
C GLY A 102 -11.56 11.29 -6.38
N ILE A 103 -11.09 10.16 -5.85
CA ILE A 103 -11.94 9.04 -5.47
C ILE A 103 -12.03 8.95 -3.95
N GLY A 104 -13.26 8.88 -3.42
CA GLY A 104 -13.46 8.61 -2.01
C GLY A 104 -13.56 7.12 -1.77
N ARG A 105 -13.56 6.73 -0.50
CA ARG A 105 -13.77 5.33 -0.16
C ARG A 105 -15.23 4.98 -0.41
N PRO A 106 -15.50 3.96 -1.21
CA PRO A 106 -16.89 3.69 -1.63
C PRO A 106 -17.83 3.42 -0.48
N GLU A 107 -17.35 2.77 0.56
CA GLU A 107 -18.22 2.42 1.68
C GLU A 107 -18.17 3.43 2.80
N THR A 108 -17.59 4.58 2.59
CA THR A 108 -17.51 5.60 3.63
C THR A 108 -18.63 6.59 3.42
N PRO A 109 -19.78 6.39 4.08
CA PRO A 109 -20.86 7.33 3.88
C PRO A 109 -20.53 8.62 4.58
N ALA A 110 -20.73 9.69 3.89
CA ALA A 110 -20.80 11.01 4.49
C ALA A 110 -19.96 11.18 5.73
N GLU A 111 -18.81 10.65 5.73
CA GLU A 111 -17.93 10.88 6.83
C GLU A 111 -17.61 12.37 6.86
N PRO A 112 -17.78 13.03 7.98
CA PRO A 112 -17.49 14.44 8.02
C PRO A 112 -16.05 14.65 7.60
N ALA A 113 -15.86 15.59 6.72
CA ALA A 113 -14.52 15.87 6.25
C ALA A 113 -13.62 16.11 7.43
N PRO A 114 -12.46 15.48 7.45
CA PRO A 114 -11.54 15.71 8.55
C PRO A 114 -11.17 17.18 8.54
N PRO A 115 -11.16 17.78 9.71
CA PRO A 115 -10.80 19.20 9.79
C PRO A 115 -9.38 19.35 9.33
N ALA A 116 -9.20 20.18 8.35
CA ALA A 116 -7.87 20.58 7.94
C ALA A 116 -6.89 19.42 7.86
N GLY A 117 -7.31 18.34 7.55
CA GLY A 117 -6.37 17.28 7.60
C GLY A 117 -5.95 16.67 6.39
#